data_8b9a5828acefe1147dd5b99f8f026ecc
#
_entry.id   8b9a5828acefe1147dd5b99f8f026ecc
#
_cell.length_a   1.000
_cell.length_b   1.000
_cell.length_c   1.000
_cell.angle_alpha   90.00
_cell.angle_beta   90.00
_cell.angle_gamma   90.00
#
_symmetry.space_group_name_H-M   'P 1'
#
loop_
_entity.id
_entity.type
_entity.pdbx_description
1 polymer ?
#
loop_
_entity_poly.entity_id
_entity_poly.type
_entity_poly.pdbx_seq_one_letter_code
_entity_poly.pdbx_strand_id
1 'polypeptide(L)'
;MGDIDFQAMEFAYEKHADQNAGTAPRHQVVVVGAGPVGLTTALDLARQGVRVVVLDDDYRLSTGSRAICFSKRTLEIWDRLGVGQRMIDKGVSWNVGKVFFREQEVWRFDLLPEPGHRRPAFINLQQYYAEGYLYEQARQEPNIDLRWKNKVAGVVQADDGVDLTIDTPEGPYTCLLYTSPSPRD
;
A
#
# COMPACT_ATOMS: atom_id res chain seq x y z
N MET A 1 21.98 -13.79 -0.43
CA MET A 1 21.40 -12.71 0.36
C MET A 1 20.24 -13.34 1.10
N GLY A 2 20.27 -13.42 2.46
CA GLY A 2 19.22 -14.11 3.20
C GLY A 2 17.86 -13.45 2.95
N ASP A 3 16.78 -14.25 2.99
CA ASP A 3 15.40 -13.75 2.86
C ASP A 3 15.13 -12.79 4.03
N ILE A 4 14.64 -11.60 3.73
CA ILE A 4 14.27 -10.62 4.76
C ILE A 4 13.01 -11.12 5.46
N ASP A 5 13.06 -11.23 6.78
CA ASP A 5 11.87 -11.54 7.57
C ASP A 5 11.02 -10.28 7.78
N PHE A 6 10.13 -10.02 6.85
CA PHE A 6 9.21 -8.89 6.92
C PHE A 6 8.22 -8.97 8.09
N GLN A 7 7.95 -10.17 8.62
CA GLN A 7 7.05 -10.32 9.77
C GLN A 7 7.68 -9.85 11.08
N ALA A 8 9.00 -9.88 11.16
CA ALA A 8 9.75 -9.41 12.33
C ALA A 8 10.07 -7.90 12.28
N MET A 9 9.71 -7.21 11.18
CA MET A 9 9.98 -5.77 11.07
C MET A 9 9.05 -4.96 11.96
N GLU A 10 9.65 -4.16 12.83
CA GLU A 10 8.95 -3.17 13.65
C GLU A 10 9.46 -1.77 13.34
N PHE A 11 8.54 -0.81 13.35
CA PHE A 11 8.80 0.58 13.06
C PHE A 11 8.69 1.43 14.32
N ALA A 12 9.74 2.15 14.62
CA ALA A 12 9.71 3.12 15.70
C ALA A 12 8.77 4.30 15.32
N TYR A 13 8.16 4.88 16.34
CA TYR A 13 7.53 6.17 16.17
C TYR A 13 8.63 7.23 15.99
N GLU A 14 8.44 8.12 15.02
CA GLU A 14 9.28 9.29 14.80
C GLU A 14 8.42 10.54 14.87
N LYS A 15 8.88 11.54 15.61
CA LYS A 15 8.21 12.83 15.69
C LYS A 15 8.51 13.65 14.44
N HIS A 16 7.47 14.04 13.75
CA HIS A 16 7.59 14.84 12.51
C HIS A 16 7.50 16.34 12.80
N ALA A 17 8.05 17.14 11.88
CA ALA A 17 8.05 18.59 11.98
C ALA A 17 6.64 19.19 12.12
N ASP A 18 5.65 18.54 11.54
CA ASP A 18 4.23 18.92 11.58
C ASP A 18 3.69 19.05 13.01
N GLN A 19 4.18 18.21 13.92
CA GLN A 19 3.74 18.22 15.33
C GLN A 19 4.26 19.40 16.13
N ASN A 20 5.30 20.07 15.65
CA ASN A 20 5.88 21.25 16.27
C ASN A 20 5.47 22.55 15.54
N ALA A 21 4.69 22.45 14.47
CA ALA A 21 4.29 23.61 13.69
C ALA A 21 3.26 24.43 14.47
N GLY A 22 3.50 25.73 14.58
CA GLY A 22 2.56 26.67 15.21
C GLY A 22 1.25 26.85 14.45
N THR A 23 1.24 26.45 13.17
CA THR A 23 0.06 26.37 12.30
C THR A 23 0.04 25.00 11.63
N ALA A 24 -1.17 24.43 11.46
CA ALA A 24 -1.33 23.14 10.82
C ALA A 24 -0.72 23.14 9.39
N PRO A 25 0.21 22.24 9.09
CA PRO A 25 0.84 22.18 7.77
C PRO A 25 -0.16 21.72 6.72
N ARG A 26 0.00 22.18 5.48
CA ARG A 26 -0.80 21.75 4.34
C ARG A 26 -0.04 20.76 3.49
N HIS A 27 -0.66 19.62 3.21
CA HIS A 27 -0.13 18.58 2.35
C HIS A 27 -0.92 18.48 1.04
N GLN A 28 -0.23 18.08 -0.02
CA GLN A 28 -0.83 17.89 -1.34
C GLN A 28 -1.71 16.64 -1.34
N VAL A 29 -1.20 15.55 -0.80
CA VAL A 29 -1.92 14.27 -0.67
C VAL A 29 -1.54 13.62 0.65
N VAL A 30 -2.55 13.08 1.33
CA VAL A 30 -2.38 12.16 2.46
C VAL A 30 -3.04 10.84 2.10
N VAL A 31 -2.31 9.75 2.27
CA VAL A 31 -2.81 8.38 2.14
C VAL A 31 -2.93 7.79 3.55
N VAL A 32 -4.10 7.29 3.89
CA VAL A 32 -4.36 6.65 5.18
C VAL A 32 -4.27 5.14 5.03
N GLY A 33 -3.31 4.55 5.71
CA GLY A 33 -2.97 3.14 5.66
C GLY A 33 -1.76 2.82 4.78
N ALA A 34 -0.72 2.19 5.35
CA ALA A 34 0.49 1.71 4.66
C ALA A 34 0.40 0.23 4.24
N GLY A 35 -0.82 -0.28 4.01
CA GLY A 35 -1.04 -1.59 3.41
C GLY A 35 -0.76 -1.61 1.90
N PRO A 36 -1.01 -2.76 1.21
CA PRO A 36 -0.65 -2.91 -0.21
C PRO A 36 -1.28 -1.85 -1.12
N VAL A 37 -2.51 -1.43 -0.84
CA VAL A 37 -3.23 -0.43 -1.64
C VAL A 37 -2.65 0.96 -1.39
N GLY A 38 -2.48 1.35 -0.11
CA GLY A 38 -1.94 2.68 0.23
C GLY A 38 -0.52 2.88 -0.28
N LEU A 39 0.38 1.91 -0.05
CA LEU A 39 1.76 1.97 -0.55
C LEU A 39 1.82 2.00 -2.08
N THR A 40 0.96 1.22 -2.76
CA THR A 40 0.86 1.26 -4.23
C THR A 40 0.41 2.63 -4.72
N THR A 41 -0.60 3.22 -4.09
CA THR A 41 -1.12 4.56 -4.41
C THR A 41 -0.05 5.63 -4.20
N ALA A 42 0.63 5.59 -3.04
CA ALA A 42 1.68 6.53 -2.71
C ALA A 42 2.84 6.48 -3.71
N LEU A 43 3.29 5.28 -4.08
CA LEU A 43 4.34 5.08 -5.06
C LEU A 43 3.95 5.58 -6.46
N ASP A 44 2.72 5.32 -6.90
CA ASP A 44 2.25 5.75 -8.22
C ASP A 44 2.15 7.29 -8.31
N LEU A 45 1.68 7.94 -7.26
CA LEU A 45 1.63 9.40 -7.15
C LEU A 45 3.03 10.04 -7.06
N ALA A 46 3.89 9.48 -6.23
CA ALA A 46 5.25 9.99 -6.03
C ALA A 46 6.07 9.95 -7.33
N ARG A 47 5.91 8.92 -8.16
CA ARG A 47 6.53 8.83 -9.48
C ARG A 47 6.05 9.88 -10.47
N GLN A 48 4.88 10.47 -10.22
CA GLN A 48 4.35 11.59 -10.99
C GLN A 48 4.80 12.95 -10.40
N GLY A 49 5.70 12.95 -9.43
CA GLY A 49 6.21 14.16 -8.78
C GLY A 49 5.31 14.72 -7.68
N VAL A 50 4.27 13.99 -7.28
CA VAL A 50 3.37 14.38 -6.19
C VAL A 50 4.01 14.03 -4.85
N ARG A 51 4.06 15.00 -3.92
CA ARG A 51 4.46 14.72 -2.53
C ARG A 51 3.31 14.09 -1.77
N VAL A 52 3.58 12.95 -1.14
CA VAL A 52 2.58 12.13 -0.45
C VAL A 52 3.02 11.89 0.99
N VAL A 53 2.14 12.17 1.94
CA VAL A 53 2.27 11.70 3.32
C VAL A 53 1.46 10.41 3.46
N VAL A 54 2.06 9.36 3.97
CA VAL A 54 1.37 8.10 4.29
C VAL A 54 1.31 7.94 5.80
N LEU A 55 0.10 7.83 6.34
CA LEU A 55 -0.15 7.67 7.76
C LEU A 55 -0.64 6.27 8.05
N ASP A 56 -0.02 5.59 9.02
CA ASP A 56 -0.47 4.28 9.48
C ASP A 56 -0.49 4.23 11.01
N ASP A 57 -1.52 3.62 11.59
CA ASP A 57 -1.67 3.49 13.03
C ASP A 57 -0.90 2.28 13.60
N ASP A 58 -0.47 1.36 12.76
CA ASP A 58 0.35 0.21 13.15
C ASP A 58 1.83 0.60 13.32
N TYR A 59 2.59 -0.34 13.85
CA TYR A 59 4.05 -0.24 14.03
C TYR A 59 4.81 -1.35 13.30
N ARG A 60 4.13 -2.12 12.45
CA ARG A 60 4.69 -3.25 11.71
C ARG A 60 3.86 -3.53 10.46
N LEU A 61 4.43 -4.32 9.56
CA LEU A 61 3.69 -4.87 8.43
C LEU A 61 2.66 -5.90 8.90
N SER A 62 1.68 -6.19 8.05
CA SER A 62 0.64 -7.18 8.37
C SER A 62 1.21 -8.50 8.85
N THR A 63 0.71 -8.98 9.98
CA THR A 63 1.03 -10.31 10.49
C THR A 63 -0.05 -11.30 10.07
N GLY A 64 0.38 -12.50 9.71
CA GLY A 64 -0.51 -13.56 9.25
C GLY A 64 -0.94 -13.41 7.79
N SER A 65 -1.80 -14.31 7.35
CA SER A 65 -2.30 -14.33 5.96
C SER A 65 -3.68 -13.67 5.90
N ARG A 66 -3.74 -12.45 5.37
CA ARG A 66 -5.02 -11.76 5.07
C ARG A 66 -5.39 -11.95 3.61
N ALA A 67 -4.54 -11.50 2.69
CA ALA A 67 -4.65 -11.75 1.26
C ALA A 67 -3.50 -12.63 0.80
N ILE A 68 -3.77 -13.52 -0.15
CA ILE A 68 -2.77 -14.43 -0.70
C ILE A 68 -2.74 -14.39 -2.22
N CYS A 69 -3.85 -14.06 -2.86
CA CYS A 69 -4.00 -14.17 -4.31
C CYS A 69 -3.99 -12.77 -4.95
N PHE A 70 -3.02 -12.52 -5.81
CA PHE A 70 -2.88 -11.25 -6.55
C PHE A 70 -3.04 -11.47 -8.04
N SER A 71 -3.88 -10.63 -8.65
CA SER A 71 -4.24 -10.74 -10.06
C SER A 71 -3.17 -10.21 -11.00
N LYS A 72 -3.23 -10.63 -12.26
CA LYS A 72 -2.41 -10.13 -13.36
C LYS A 72 -2.37 -8.59 -13.39
N ARG A 73 -3.51 -7.92 -13.23
CA ARG A 73 -3.57 -6.46 -13.26
C ARG A 73 -2.79 -5.82 -12.12
N THR A 74 -2.87 -6.38 -10.92
CA THR A 74 -2.07 -5.92 -9.77
C THR A 74 -0.57 -6.07 -10.06
N LEU A 75 -0.17 -7.20 -10.64
CA LEU A 75 1.23 -7.45 -10.99
C LEU A 75 1.74 -6.48 -12.07
N GLU A 76 0.93 -6.12 -13.04
CA GLU A 76 1.26 -5.12 -14.06
C GLU A 76 1.42 -3.70 -13.48
N ILE A 77 0.62 -3.35 -12.47
CA ILE A 77 0.79 -2.10 -11.71
C ILE A 77 2.11 -2.13 -10.95
N TRP A 78 2.38 -3.20 -10.23
CA TRP A 78 3.62 -3.37 -9.47
C TRP A 78 4.87 -3.46 -10.35
N ASP A 79 4.75 -3.93 -11.59
CA ASP A 79 5.83 -3.83 -12.58
C ASP A 79 6.22 -2.39 -12.86
N ARG A 80 5.22 -1.52 -13.09
CA ARG A 80 5.47 -0.09 -13.28
C ARG A 80 6.15 0.54 -12.06
N LEU A 81 5.83 0.04 -10.85
CA LEU A 81 6.42 0.50 -9.60
C LEU A 81 7.80 -0.12 -9.30
N GLY A 82 8.28 -1.05 -10.14
CA GLY A 82 9.59 -1.65 -10.02
C GLY A 82 9.68 -2.83 -9.04
N VAL A 83 8.55 -3.28 -8.47
CA VAL A 83 8.52 -4.38 -7.49
C VAL A 83 7.87 -5.67 -8.04
N GLY A 84 7.26 -5.63 -9.24
CA GLY A 84 6.48 -6.74 -9.78
C GLY A 84 7.29 -8.02 -9.97
N GLN A 85 8.55 -7.93 -10.40
CA GLN A 85 9.39 -9.12 -10.58
C GLN A 85 9.67 -9.84 -9.25
N ARG A 86 9.96 -9.09 -8.19
CA ARG A 86 10.18 -9.66 -6.84
C ARG A 86 8.94 -10.41 -6.34
N MET A 87 7.73 -9.90 -6.65
CA MET A 87 6.47 -10.56 -6.31
C MET A 87 6.36 -11.93 -7.02
N ILE A 88 6.69 -11.97 -8.32
CA ILE A 88 6.65 -13.20 -9.11
C ILE A 88 7.69 -14.23 -8.63
N ASP A 89 8.92 -13.77 -8.36
CA ASP A 89 10.01 -14.66 -7.95
C ASP A 89 9.74 -15.32 -6.59
N LYS A 90 8.99 -14.63 -5.72
CA LYS A 90 8.62 -15.14 -4.40
C LYS A 90 7.31 -15.92 -4.39
N GLY A 91 6.35 -15.53 -5.23
CA GLY A 91 5.00 -16.11 -5.27
C GLY A 91 4.93 -17.39 -6.07
N VAL A 92 3.81 -18.09 -5.94
CA VAL A 92 3.47 -19.27 -6.75
C VAL A 92 2.46 -18.86 -7.80
N SER A 93 2.87 -18.92 -9.08
CA SER A 93 2.01 -18.57 -10.22
C SER A 93 1.05 -19.69 -10.56
N TRP A 94 -0.18 -19.35 -10.92
CA TRP A 94 -1.18 -20.30 -11.39
C TRP A 94 -2.19 -19.64 -12.33
N ASN A 95 -2.75 -20.44 -13.27
CA ASN A 95 -3.79 -20.03 -14.20
C ASN A 95 -5.01 -20.94 -14.13
N VAL A 96 -4.79 -22.22 -13.81
CA VAL A 96 -5.83 -23.24 -13.88
C VAL A 96 -6.43 -23.46 -12.49
N GLY A 97 -7.73 -23.26 -12.38
CA GLY A 97 -8.51 -23.64 -11.23
C GLY A 97 -9.28 -24.94 -11.44
N LYS A 98 -9.43 -25.72 -10.39
CA LYS A 98 -10.18 -26.96 -10.38
C LYS A 98 -11.14 -27.00 -9.21
N VAL A 99 -12.35 -27.46 -9.44
CA VAL A 99 -13.37 -27.64 -8.40
C VAL A 99 -13.70 -29.13 -8.30
N PHE A 100 -13.66 -29.64 -7.09
CA PHE A 100 -13.98 -31.06 -6.78
C PHE A 100 -15.22 -31.14 -5.92
N PHE A 101 -16.06 -32.12 -6.24
CA PHE A 101 -17.07 -32.60 -5.33
C PHE A 101 -16.66 -34.01 -4.88
N ARG A 102 -16.31 -34.15 -3.63
CA ARG A 102 -15.60 -35.33 -3.10
C ARG A 102 -14.32 -35.60 -3.94
N GLU A 103 -14.19 -36.75 -4.59
CA GLU A 103 -13.04 -37.15 -5.41
C GLU A 103 -13.23 -36.84 -6.91
N GLN A 104 -14.42 -36.37 -7.30
CA GLN A 104 -14.75 -36.11 -8.71
C GLN A 104 -14.45 -34.64 -9.04
N GLU A 105 -13.59 -34.38 -10.06
CA GLU A 105 -13.44 -33.05 -10.66
C GLU A 105 -14.74 -32.72 -11.41
N VAL A 106 -15.48 -31.72 -10.91
CA VAL A 106 -16.76 -31.29 -11.47
C VAL A 106 -16.64 -30.06 -12.36
N TRP A 107 -15.56 -29.30 -12.21
CA TRP A 107 -15.30 -28.13 -13.03
C TRP A 107 -13.81 -27.77 -13.07
N ARG A 108 -13.39 -27.26 -14.22
CA ARG A 108 -12.05 -26.73 -14.47
C ARG A 108 -12.16 -25.44 -15.27
N PHE A 109 -11.31 -24.48 -14.98
CA PHE A 109 -11.20 -23.26 -15.75
C PHE A 109 -9.75 -22.86 -15.92
N ASP A 110 -9.44 -22.23 -17.06
CA ASP A 110 -8.19 -21.54 -17.32
C ASP A 110 -8.48 -20.05 -17.42
N LEU A 111 -7.82 -19.26 -16.59
CA LEU A 111 -8.04 -17.82 -16.51
C LEU A 111 -7.21 -17.05 -17.55
N LEU A 112 -6.26 -17.68 -18.19
CA LEU A 112 -5.36 -17.05 -19.15
C LEU A 112 -4.90 -18.07 -20.20
N PRO A 113 -5.84 -18.56 -21.06
CA PRO A 113 -5.54 -19.59 -22.05
C PRO A 113 -4.66 -19.11 -23.22
N GLU A 114 -4.65 -17.80 -23.50
CA GLU A 114 -3.87 -17.24 -24.60
C GLU A 114 -2.38 -17.17 -24.21
N PRO A 115 -1.46 -17.46 -25.13
CA PRO A 115 -0.03 -17.35 -24.91
C PRO A 115 0.47 -15.89 -24.99
N GLY A 116 1.69 -15.65 -24.53
CA GLY A 116 2.40 -14.38 -24.72
C GLY A 116 2.16 -13.31 -23.66
N HIS A 117 1.44 -13.61 -22.59
CA HIS A 117 1.29 -12.70 -21.46
C HIS A 117 2.58 -12.62 -20.63
N ARG A 118 2.99 -11.38 -20.31
CA ARG A 118 4.15 -11.13 -19.46
C ARG A 118 3.94 -11.62 -18.03
N ARG A 119 2.71 -11.56 -17.52
CA ARG A 119 2.36 -11.92 -16.15
C ARG A 119 1.32 -13.03 -16.12
N PRO A 120 1.39 -13.93 -15.13
CA PRO A 120 0.38 -14.98 -14.96
C PRO A 120 -0.98 -14.38 -14.59
N ALA A 121 -2.04 -15.18 -14.71
CA ALA A 121 -3.38 -14.77 -14.28
C ALA A 121 -3.38 -14.37 -12.80
N PHE A 122 -2.75 -15.19 -11.96
CA PHE A 122 -2.62 -15.00 -10.53
C PHE A 122 -1.28 -15.48 -10.00
N ILE A 123 -0.90 -14.91 -8.85
CA ILE A 123 0.08 -15.48 -7.95
C ILE A 123 -0.51 -15.65 -6.56
N ASN A 124 -0.08 -16.68 -5.86
CA ASN A 124 -0.24 -16.78 -4.41
C ASN A 124 1.03 -16.30 -3.75
N LEU A 125 0.89 -15.25 -2.96
CA LEU A 125 1.97 -14.61 -2.21
C LEU A 125 1.40 -14.10 -0.89
N GLN A 126 2.04 -14.40 0.22
CA GLN A 126 1.60 -13.87 1.51
C GLN A 126 1.67 -12.34 1.51
N GLN A 127 0.66 -11.69 2.06
CA GLN A 127 0.50 -10.23 2.01
C GLN A 127 1.70 -9.48 2.57
N TYR A 128 2.31 -9.95 3.64
CA TYR A 128 3.48 -9.30 4.26
C TYR A 128 4.70 -9.23 3.33
N TYR A 129 4.87 -10.15 2.38
CA TYR A 129 5.90 -10.01 1.35
C TYR A 129 5.57 -8.89 0.36
N ALA A 130 4.30 -8.81 -0.05
CA ALA A 130 3.86 -7.75 -0.94
C ALA A 130 4.04 -6.38 -0.27
N GLU A 131 3.61 -6.24 0.97
CA GLU A 131 3.80 -5.02 1.77
C GLU A 131 5.28 -4.70 1.97
N GLY A 132 6.09 -5.69 2.31
CA GLY A 132 7.52 -5.51 2.52
C GLY A 132 8.25 -4.98 1.28
N TYR A 133 7.98 -5.54 0.11
CA TYR A 133 8.60 -5.07 -1.13
C TYR A 133 8.12 -3.66 -1.52
N LEU A 134 6.84 -3.36 -1.30
CA LEU A 134 6.30 -2.01 -1.51
C LEU A 134 6.88 -1.01 -0.51
N TYR A 135 7.00 -1.39 0.75
CA TYR A 135 7.61 -0.57 1.79
C TYR A 135 9.08 -0.25 1.47
N GLU A 136 9.88 -1.25 1.10
CA GLU A 136 11.29 -1.03 0.72
C GLU A 136 11.42 -0.06 -0.46
N GLN A 137 10.50 -0.12 -1.42
CA GLN A 137 10.47 0.81 -2.54
C GLN A 137 10.02 2.21 -2.08
N ALA A 138 8.98 2.30 -1.23
CA ALA A 138 8.44 3.55 -0.76
C ALA A 138 9.44 4.35 0.08
N ARG A 139 10.22 3.69 0.95
CA ARG A 139 11.24 4.35 1.77
C ARG A 139 12.43 4.92 0.96
N GLN A 140 12.59 4.53 -0.29
CA GLN A 140 13.63 5.05 -1.18
C GLN A 140 13.12 6.21 -2.03
N GLU A 141 11.80 6.44 -2.03
CA GLU A 141 11.15 7.47 -2.85
C GLU A 141 11.13 8.81 -2.10
N PRO A 142 11.86 9.83 -2.58
CA PRO A 142 12.00 11.11 -1.84
C PRO A 142 10.70 11.91 -1.71
N ASN A 143 9.70 11.59 -2.53
CA ASN A 143 8.39 12.23 -2.49
C ASN A 143 7.40 11.54 -1.53
N ILE A 144 7.82 10.50 -0.80
CA ILE A 144 6.98 9.81 0.18
C ILE A 144 7.50 10.08 1.59
N ASP A 145 6.62 10.61 2.43
CA ASP A 145 6.80 10.75 3.87
C ASP A 145 5.94 9.69 4.57
N LEU A 146 6.55 8.62 5.03
CA LEU A 146 5.88 7.46 5.61
C LEU A 146 5.97 7.51 7.14
N ARG A 147 4.80 7.62 7.80
CA ARG A 147 4.68 7.85 9.24
C ARG A 147 3.92 6.71 9.92
N TRP A 148 4.64 5.94 10.71
CA TRP A 148 4.09 4.87 11.54
C TRP A 148 3.60 5.39 12.89
N LYS A 149 2.63 4.69 13.50
CA LYS A 149 1.98 5.09 14.77
C LYS A 149 1.33 6.47 14.69
N ASN A 150 0.81 6.81 13.52
CA ASN A 150 0.07 8.03 13.24
C ASN A 150 -1.36 7.69 12.84
N LYS A 151 -2.25 7.61 13.83
CA LYS A 151 -3.64 7.22 13.65
C LYS A 151 -4.50 8.39 13.22
N VAL A 152 -5.12 8.32 12.07
CA VAL A 152 -6.15 9.29 11.68
C VAL A 152 -7.40 9.06 12.53
N ALA A 153 -7.66 9.99 13.46
CA ALA A 153 -8.77 9.93 14.40
C ALA A 153 -9.99 10.72 13.93
N GLY A 154 -9.79 11.71 13.06
CA GLY A 154 -10.87 12.54 12.55
C GLY A 154 -10.57 13.10 11.16
N VAL A 155 -11.64 13.28 10.37
CA VAL A 155 -11.63 13.91 9.05
C VAL A 155 -12.77 14.89 9.00
N VAL A 156 -12.48 16.16 8.79
CA VAL A 156 -13.49 17.24 8.69
C VAL A 156 -13.28 17.97 7.37
N GLN A 157 -14.31 18.00 6.55
CA GLN A 157 -14.30 18.79 5.32
C GLN A 157 -14.61 20.24 5.64
N ALA A 158 -13.74 21.17 5.18
CA ALA A 158 -13.93 22.60 5.25
C ALA A 158 -14.08 23.19 3.84
N ASP A 159 -14.44 24.45 3.73
CA ASP A 159 -14.66 25.13 2.43
C ASP A 159 -13.36 25.20 1.60
N ASP A 160 -12.21 25.27 2.27
CA ASP A 160 -10.88 25.44 1.63
C ASP A 160 -10.00 24.19 1.72
N GLY A 161 -10.52 23.07 2.21
CA GLY A 161 -9.70 21.87 2.38
C GLY A 161 -10.34 20.77 3.20
N VAL A 162 -9.49 19.88 3.66
CA VAL A 162 -9.85 18.80 4.58
C VAL A 162 -8.91 18.87 5.79
N ASP A 163 -9.47 18.88 6.97
CA ASP A 163 -8.74 18.83 8.23
C ASP A 163 -8.64 17.39 8.71
N LEU A 164 -7.42 16.93 8.98
CA LEU A 164 -7.17 15.63 9.58
C LEU A 164 -6.69 15.81 11.01
N THR A 165 -7.32 15.12 11.94
CA THR A 165 -6.81 14.93 13.31
C THR A 165 -6.07 13.60 13.37
N ILE A 166 -4.83 13.64 13.84
CA ILE A 166 -3.93 12.47 13.89
C ILE A 166 -3.48 12.28 15.35
N ASP A 167 -3.77 11.10 15.89
CA ASP A 167 -3.29 10.68 17.21
C ASP A 167 -1.93 10.00 17.08
N THR A 168 -1.01 10.35 17.99
CA THR A 168 0.33 9.76 18.09
C THR A 168 0.70 9.46 19.54
N PRO A 169 1.76 8.67 19.80
CA PRO A 169 2.27 8.42 21.15
C PRO A 169 2.65 9.70 21.92
N GLU A 170 2.97 10.80 21.24
CA GLU A 170 3.32 12.08 21.85
C GLU A 170 2.18 13.11 21.86
N GLY A 171 0.96 12.68 21.57
CA GLY A 171 -0.22 13.51 21.53
C GLY A 171 -0.73 13.78 20.12
N PRO A 172 -1.91 14.41 20.02
CA PRO A 172 -2.55 14.67 18.74
C PRO A 172 -1.94 15.87 18.02
N TYR A 173 -2.03 15.87 16.70
CA TYR A 173 -1.78 17.02 15.86
C TYR A 173 -2.79 17.10 14.70
N THR A 174 -2.84 18.24 14.04
CA THR A 174 -3.71 18.46 12.88
C THR A 174 -2.88 18.75 11.65
N CYS A 175 -3.25 18.19 10.51
CA CYS A 175 -2.76 18.62 9.21
C CYS A 175 -3.93 18.94 8.27
N LEU A 176 -3.65 19.75 7.27
CA LEU A 176 -4.62 20.23 6.29
C LEU A 176 -4.29 19.65 4.91
N LEU A 177 -5.32 19.38 4.11
CA LEU A 177 -5.17 19.07 2.69
C LEU A 177 -5.84 20.16 1.87
N TYR A 178 -5.29 20.43 0.68
CA TYR A 178 -5.98 21.26 -0.29
C TYR A 178 -7.21 20.52 -0.82
N THR A 179 -8.33 21.22 -0.99
CA THR A 179 -9.41 20.67 -1.81
C THR A 179 -8.95 20.59 -3.25
N SER A 180 -9.12 19.43 -3.86
CA SER A 180 -9.14 19.37 -5.31
C SER A 180 -10.42 20.07 -5.79
N PRO A 181 -10.35 21.02 -6.73
CA PRO A 181 -11.57 21.50 -7.35
C PRO A 181 -12.31 20.29 -7.94
N SER A 182 -13.47 20.00 -7.39
CA SER A 182 -14.29 18.90 -7.91
C SER A 182 -14.71 19.24 -9.33
N PRO A 183 -14.55 18.34 -10.31
CA PRO A 183 -15.08 18.58 -11.65
C PRO A 183 -16.61 18.52 -11.72
N ARG A 184 -17.30 18.59 -10.57
CA ARG A 184 -18.77 18.52 -10.46
C ARG A 184 -19.43 19.84 -10.07
N ASP A 185 -18.67 20.91 -9.95
CA ASP A 185 -19.18 22.27 -9.74
C ASP A 185 -19.24 23.03 -11.09
#